data_64607d0c1f060ab1877f039dd3cbe84f
#
_entry.id   64607d0c1f060ab1877f039dd3cbe84f
#
_cell.length_a   1.000
_cell.length_b   1.000
_cell.length_c   1.000
_cell.angle_alpha   90.00
_cell.angle_beta   90.00
_cell.angle_gamma   90.00
#
_symmetry.space_group_name_H-M   'P 1'
#
loop_
_entity.id
_entity.type
_entity.pdbx_description
1 polymer ?
#
loop_
_entity_poly.entity_id
_entity_poly.type
_entity_poly.pdbx_seq_one_letter_code
_entity_poly.pdbx_strand_id
1 'polypeptide(L)'
;MTERYPLSLNAVNVVCFKIDWDENALKVLLIKRNITPQKNKWSLPGGFVNVDETVEDAALRKFVEETGIAPSYLSQVRTYSDSKRDIREVGKSKVRVVTTSFIGVYTFDKDPVLTEESSDYEWFKIPRKYIQRSIPELAFDHEQILTDASNRLRRNLEFSGLATRFLPDYFTLGQIQDVYETIWEVELDPANFRDKLTNVDGWIREVKNPPEDLKIRRGKPPTWYKEYDVPQFERIISNPDGAVIREKESEYQKNLDNMTSEIPIIKLED
;
A
#
# COMPACT_ATOMS: atom_id res chain seq x y z
N MET A 1 14.29 -42.71 -4.96
CA MET A 1 15.00 -41.41 -5.06
C MET A 1 14.14 -40.41 -4.32
N THR A 2 14.62 -39.78 -3.25
CA THR A 2 13.89 -38.70 -2.59
C THR A 2 13.98 -37.45 -3.48
N GLU A 3 12.90 -37.08 -4.14
CA GLU A 3 12.81 -35.81 -4.88
C GLU A 3 13.13 -34.67 -3.92
N ARG A 4 14.18 -33.92 -4.22
CA ARG A 4 14.56 -32.72 -3.47
C ARG A 4 13.92 -31.53 -4.18
N TYR A 5 12.81 -31.06 -3.63
CA TYR A 5 12.23 -29.78 -4.08
C TYR A 5 13.18 -28.61 -3.74
N PRO A 6 13.32 -27.63 -4.64
CA PRO A 6 14.12 -26.44 -4.35
C PRO A 6 13.47 -25.63 -3.21
N LEU A 7 14.28 -25.30 -2.20
CA LEU A 7 13.82 -24.49 -1.07
C LEU A 7 13.80 -23.02 -1.47
N SER A 8 12.81 -22.29 -0.97
CA SER A 8 12.76 -20.82 -0.96
C SER A 8 12.41 -20.32 0.43
N LEU A 9 12.93 -19.15 0.79
CA LEU A 9 12.49 -18.42 1.98
C LEU A 9 11.32 -17.54 1.62
N ASN A 10 10.29 -17.52 2.45
CA ASN A 10 9.14 -16.63 2.29
C ASN A 10 9.32 -15.41 3.17
N ALA A 11 9.13 -14.24 2.59
CA ALA A 11 9.20 -12.97 3.27
C ALA A 11 7.97 -12.11 2.94
N VAL A 12 7.73 -11.12 3.76
CA VAL A 12 6.72 -10.10 3.56
C VAL A 12 7.32 -8.72 3.71
N ASN A 13 6.71 -7.72 3.08
CA ASN A 13 6.93 -6.32 3.42
C ASN A 13 5.64 -5.52 3.31
N VAL A 14 5.61 -4.37 3.99
CA VAL A 14 4.47 -3.47 4.00
C VAL A 14 4.89 -2.10 3.47
N VAL A 15 4.27 -1.67 2.40
CA VAL A 15 4.34 -0.31 1.89
C VAL A 15 3.29 0.51 2.62
N CYS A 16 3.68 1.11 3.74
CA CYS A 16 2.77 1.85 4.59
C CYS A 16 2.71 3.31 4.19
N PHE A 17 1.51 3.76 3.81
CA PHE A 17 1.24 5.14 3.39
C PHE A 17 0.51 5.91 4.48
N LYS A 18 0.78 7.22 4.57
CA LYS A 18 -0.05 8.19 5.28
C LYS A 18 -0.21 9.45 4.45
N ILE A 19 -1.24 10.22 4.72
CA ILE A 19 -1.35 11.61 4.25
C ILE A 19 -0.81 12.52 5.34
N ASP A 20 0.13 13.37 4.96
CA ASP A 20 0.57 14.49 5.77
C ASP A 20 -0.30 15.69 5.38
N TRP A 21 -1.20 16.06 6.29
CA TRP A 21 -2.19 17.12 6.03
C TRP A 21 -1.59 18.52 6.03
N ASP A 22 -0.49 18.72 6.75
CA ASP A 22 0.20 20.02 6.79
C ASP A 22 0.95 20.28 5.47
N GLU A 23 1.54 19.24 4.89
CA GLU A 23 2.23 19.32 3.61
C GLU A 23 1.33 18.99 2.41
N ASN A 24 0.09 18.58 2.64
CA ASN A 24 -0.82 18.06 1.62
C ASN A 24 -0.12 17.02 0.72
N ALA A 25 0.44 15.98 1.31
CA ALA A 25 1.31 15.04 0.62
C ALA A 25 1.09 13.60 1.05
N LEU A 26 1.10 12.68 0.08
CA LEU A 26 1.21 11.26 0.34
C LEU A 26 2.64 10.94 0.76
N LYS A 27 2.80 10.27 1.90
CA LYS A 27 4.10 9.82 2.41
C LYS A 27 4.14 8.30 2.59
N VAL A 28 5.33 7.72 2.48
CA VAL A 28 5.62 6.30 2.76
C VAL A 28 6.60 6.20 3.92
N LEU A 29 6.37 5.21 4.80
CA LEU A 29 7.32 4.88 5.86
C LEU A 29 8.45 4.02 5.30
N LEU A 30 9.68 4.46 5.48
CA LEU A 30 10.89 3.67 5.27
C LEU A 30 11.67 3.55 6.58
N ILE A 31 12.34 2.44 6.74
CA ILE A 31 13.26 2.17 7.86
C ILE A 31 14.67 1.99 7.33
N LYS A 32 15.66 2.40 8.11
CA LYS A 32 17.07 2.23 7.77
C LYS A 32 17.61 0.95 8.37
N ARG A 33 18.07 0.04 7.53
CA ARG A 33 18.55 -1.29 7.93
C ARG A 33 19.81 -1.21 8.79
N ASN A 34 19.80 -1.91 9.91
CA ASN A 34 21.00 -2.08 10.77
C ASN A 34 21.68 -3.46 10.60
N ILE A 35 21.10 -4.34 9.77
CA ILE A 35 21.55 -5.72 9.56
C ILE A 35 21.98 -6.01 8.12
N THR A 36 22.86 -7.01 7.93
CA THR A 36 23.23 -7.54 6.61
C THR A 36 22.18 -8.50 6.08
N PRO A 37 22.04 -8.63 4.75
CA PRO A 37 22.68 -7.82 3.72
C PRO A 37 22.01 -6.44 3.58
N GLN A 38 22.64 -5.54 2.82
CA GLN A 38 22.12 -4.19 2.54
C GLN A 38 22.06 -3.29 3.79
N LYS A 39 22.96 -3.50 4.79
CA LYS A 39 23.11 -2.61 5.95
C LYS A 39 23.25 -1.15 5.52
N ASN A 40 22.66 -0.23 6.29
CA ASN A 40 22.62 1.22 6.09
C ASN A 40 21.78 1.70 4.90
N LYS A 41 21.15 0.82 4.10
CA LYS A 41 20.17 1.22 3.09
C LYS A 41 18.79 1.38 3.69
N TRP A 42 18.00 2.25 3.10
CA TRP A 42 16.58 2.39 3.39
C TRP A 42 15.79 1.19 2.83
N SER A 43 14.76 0.78 3.51
CA SER A 43 13.94 -0.36 3.12
C SER A 43 12.49 -0.22 3.57
N LEU A 44 11.61 -0.97 2.93
CA LEU A 44 10.26 -1.18 3.43
C LEU A 44 10.31 -2.06 4.68
N PRO A 45 9.51 -1.78 5.72
CA PRO A 45 9.34 -2.67 6.86
C PRO A 45 8.89 -4.07 6.42
N GLY A 46 9.43 -5.12 7.06
CA GLY A 46 9.09 -6.49 6.72
C GLY A 46 10.09 -7.52 7.25
N GLY A 47 9.90 -8.78 6.90
CA GLY A 47 10.76 -9.87 7.36
C GLY A 47 10.28 -11.23 6.91
N PHE A 48 10.83 -12.28 7.49
CA PHE A 48 10.48 -13.63 7.13
C PHE A 48 9.16 -14.08 7.75
N VAL A 49 8.47 -14.96 7.01
CA VAL A 49 7.25 -15.65 7.45
C VAL A 49 7.63 -16.86 8.28
N ASN A 50 7.03 -17.02 9.45
CA ASN A 50 7.18 -18.19 10.29
C ASN A 50 6.38 -19.39 9.73
N VAL A 51 6.69 -20.58 10.19
CA VAL A 51 6.07 -21.82 9.69
C VAL A 51 4.58 -21.93 10.05
N ASP A 52 4.18 -21.30 11.12
CA ASP A 52 2.86 -21.42 11.77
C ASP A 52 1.95 -20.19 11.56
N GLU A 53 2.28 -19.31 10.61
CA GLU A 53 1.50 -18.11 10.33
C GLU A 53 1.19 -17.94 8.84
N THR A 54 0.13 -17.17 8.53
CA THR A 54 -0.17 -16.75 7.16
C THR A 54 0.73 -15.59 6.73
N VAL A 55 0.80 -15.29 5.44
CA VAL A 55 1.56 -14.13 4.95
C VAL A 55 0.94 -12.80 5.41
N GLU A 56 -0.37 -12.76 5.63
CA GLU A 56 -1.11 -11.62 6.18
C GLU A 56 -0.73 -11.38 7.65
N ASP A 57 -0.70 -12.44 8.47
CA ASP A 57 -0.30 -12.38 9.88
C ASP A 57 1.17 -11.97 10.00
N ALA A 58 2.03 -12.54 9.16
CA ALA A 58 3.45 -12.19 9.10
C ALA A 58 3.65 -10.70 8.74
N ALA A 59 2.89 -10.19 7.75
CA ALA A 59 2.98 -8.79 7.34
C ALA A 59 2.60 -7.85 8.48
N LEU A 60 1.50 -8.13 9.16
CA LEU A 60 1.06 -7.34 10.32
C LEU A 60 2.07 -7.44 11.46
N ARG A 61 2.45 -8.65 11.85
CA ARG A 61 3.41 -8.90 12.94
C ARG A 61 4.73 -8.17 12.67
N LYS A 62 5.33 -8.39 11.50
CA LYS A 62 6.63 -7.78 11.15
C LYS A 62 6.55 -6.27 11.10
N PHE A 63 5.48 -5.73 10.56
CA PHE A 63 5.30 -4.28 10.53
C PHE A 63 5.22 -3.70 11.96
N VAL A 64 4.42 -4.32 12.83
CA VAL A 64 4.29 -3.89 14.24
C VAL A 64 5.60 -4.08 15.02
N GLU A 65 6.30 -5.21 14.83
CA GLU A 65 7.59 -5.46 15.45
C GLU A 65 8.62 -4.39 15.08
N GLU A 66 8.71 -4.00 13.80
CA GLU A 66 9.73 -3.07 13.32
C GLU A 66 9.39 -1.59 13.52
N THR A 67 8.12 -1.25 13.67
CA THR A 67 7.68 0.15 13.71
C THR A 67 6.92 0.54 14.98
N GLY A 68 6.48 -0.45 15.77
CA GLY A 68 5.67 -0.21 16.97
C GLY A 68 4.28 0.36 16.72
N ILE A 69 3.86 0.47 15.45
CA ILE A 69 2.54 0.97 15.04
C ILE A 69 1.81 -0.09 14.23
N ALA A 70 0.46 -0.03 14.24
CA ALA A 70 -0.37 -0.93 13.45
C ALA A 70 -1.06 -0.15 12.31
N PRO A 71 -1.10 -0.68 11.09
CA PRO A 71 -1.81 -0.05 10.00
C PRO A 71 -3.33 -0.18 10.22
N SER A 72 -4.10 0.85 9.83
CA SER A 72 -5.57 0.81 9.84
C SER A 72 -6.17 -0.03 8.72
N TYR A 73 -5.36 -0.37 7.73
CA TYR A 73 -5.72 -1.15 6.55
C TYR A 73 -4.51 -1.94 6.06
N LEU A 74 -4.73 -3.17 5.62
CA LEU A 74 -3.72 -4.03 5.01
C LEU A 74 -4.32 -4.75 3.80
N SER A 75 -3.65 -4.70 2.65
CA SER A 75 -4.09 -5.39 1.43
C SER A 75 -2.90 -5.84 0.60
N GLN A 76 -2.93 -7.08 0.13
CA GLN A 76 -1.86 -7.64 -0.70
C GLN A 76 -1.71 -6.89 -2.02
N VAL A 77 -0.48 -6.61 -2.41
CA VAL A 77 -0.10 -6.07 -3.72
C VAL A 77 0.13 -7.21 -4.70
N ARG A 78 1.26 -7.87 -4.56
CA ARG A 78 1.63 -9.07 -5.32
C ARG A 78 2.84 -9.77 -4.69
N THR A 79 3.18 -10.92 -5.23
CA THR A 79 4.40 -11.65 -4.87
C THR A 79 5.54 -11.33 -5.86
N TYR A 80 6.73 -11.10 -5.33
CA TYR A 80 7.97 -10.84 -6.05
C TYR A 80 8.89 -12.06 -5.91
N SER A 81 9.22 -12.69 -7.03
CA SER A 81 9.92 -13.97 -7.04
C SER A 81 11.06 -14.04 -8.07
N ASP A 82 11.55 -12.90 -8.57
CA ASP A 82 12.70 -12.90 -9.48
C ASP A 82 13.88 -13.65 -8.86
N SER A 83 14.55 -14.48 -9.65
CA SER A 83 15.57 -15.39 -9.18
C SER A 83 16.83 -14.71 -8.66
N LYS A 84 17.02 -13.43 -8.96
CA LYS A 84 18.21 -12.64 -8.59
C LYS A 84 17.93 -11.56 -7.56
N ARG A 85 16.65 -11.35 -7.17
CA ARG A 85 16.26 -10.23 -6.30
C ARG A 85 16.85 -10.23 -4.91
N ASP A 86 16.87 -11.38 -4.27
CA ASP A 86 17.45 -11.59 -2.93
C ASP A 86 17.85 -13.06 -2.77
N ILE A 87 19.15 -13.30 -2.64
CA ILE A 87 19.73 -14.62 -2.48
C ILE A 87 20.39 -14.70 -1.10
N ARG A 88 19.99 -15.71 -0.34
CA ARG A 88 20.52 -15.99 1.01
C ARG A 88 21.32 -17.28 1.02
N GLU A 89 22.26 -17.36 1.95
CA GLU A 89 22.98 -18.59 2.25
C GLU A 89 22.33 -19.27 3.45
N VAL A 90 21.87 -20.49 3.25
CA VAL A 90 21.30 -21.34 4.30
C VAL A 90 22.13 -22.63 4.35
N GLY A 91 23.02 -22.74 5.32
CA GLY A 91 24.04 -23.76 5.36
C GLY A 91 24.97 -23.68 4.16
N LYS A 92 25.01 -24.74 3.33
CA LYS A 92 25.82 -24.77 2.08
C LYS A 92 25.02 -24.45 0.81
N SER A 93 23.74 -24.08 0.96
CA SER A 93 22.83 -23.88 -0.18
C SER A 93 22.53 -22.39 -0.37
N LYS A 94 22.50 -21.96 -1.63
CA LYS A 94 21.94 -20.65 -2.00
C LYS A 94 20.42 -20.81 -2.17
N VAL A 95 19.67 -19.99 -1.44
CA VAL A 95 18.22 -20.05 -1.40
C VAL A 95 17.68 -18.67 -1.76
N ARG A 96 16.72 -18.62 -2.69
CA ARG A 96 16.06 -17.35 -3.06
C ARG A 96 15.01 -16.97 -2.04
N VAL A 97 14.79 -15.67 -1.89
CA VAL A 97 13.69 -15.14 -1.10
C VAL A 97 12.53 -14.79 -2.05
N VAL A 98 11.34 -15.28 -1.73
CA VAL A 98 10.07 -14.89 -2.35
C VAL A 98 9.36 -13.96 -1.39
N THR A 99 8.98 -12.76 -1.85
CA THR A 99 8.37 -11.75 -0.98
C THR A 99 6.96 -11.43 -1.43
N THR A 100 6.00 -11.53 -0.52
CA THR A 100 4.65 -11.01 -0.72
C THR A 100 4.56 -9.62 -0.11
N SER A 101 4.17 -8.63 -0.92
CA SER A 101 4.08 -7.23 -0.49
C SER A 101 2.65 -6.80 -0.24
N PHE A 102 2.48 -5.93 0.75
CA PHE A 102 1.20 -5.38 1.16
C PHE A 102 1.21 -3.85 1.12
N ILE A 103 0.06 -3.25 0.82
CA ILE A 103 -0.23 -1.84 1.12
C ILE A 103 -0.73 -1.79 2.55
N GLY A 104 -0.14 -0.91 3.36
CA GLY A 104 -0.68 -0.48 4.65
C GLY A 104 -1.11 0.98 4.58
N VAL A 105 -2.11 1.36 5.38
CA VAL A 105 -2.51 2.76 5.58
C VAL A 105 -2.38 3.10 7.05
N TYR A 106 -1.82 4.25 7.34
CA TYR A 106 -1.66 4.76 8.70
C TYR A 106 -2.30 6.15 8.84
N THR A 107 -3.20 6.30 9.80
CA THR A 107 -4.03 7.51 9.99
C THR A 107 -3.79 8.22 11.32
N PHE A 108 -2.88 7.70 12.16
CA PHE A 108 -2.64 8.24 13.50
C PHE A 108 -1.35 9.06 13.53
N ASP A 109 -1.23 9.96 14.52
CA ASP A 109 -0.05 10.82 14.70
C ASP A 109 1.02 10.22 15.64
N LYS A 110 0.92 8.91 15.92
CA LYS A 110 1.92 8.25 16.74
C LYS A 110 3.16 7.94 15.90
N ASP A 111 4.33 8.39 16.39
CA ASP A 111 5.59 8.09 15.73
C ASP A 111 5.97 6.61 15.86
N PRO A 112 6.62 6.04 14.82
CA PRO A 112 7.21 4.72 14.91
C PRO A 112 8.24 4.58 16.04
N VAL A 113 8.30 3.39 16.63
CA VAL A 113 9.29 3.02 17.64
C VAL A 113 10.21 1.98 17.05
N LEU A 114 11.49 2.35 16.87
CA LEU A 114 12.48 1.48 16.23
C LEU A 114 12.85 0.28 17.08
N THR A 115 13.23 -0.79 16.40
CA THR A 115 13.81 -2.01 16.98
C THR A 115 15.31 -2.07 16.75
N GLU A 116 15.99 -3.11 17.28
CA GLU A 116 17.43 -3.32 17.09
C GLU A 116 17.82 -3.56 15.60
N GLU A 117 16.90 -4.03 14.78
CA GLU A 117 17.14 -4.31 13.35
C GLU A 117 17.10 -3.04 12.47
N SER A 118 16.56 -1.93 13.00
CA SER A 118 16.42 -0.65 12.33
C SER A 118 17.13 0.46 13.11
N SER A 119 17.96 1.26 12.44
CA SER A 119 18.70 2.36 13.07
C SER A 119 18.02 3.71 12.96
N ASP A 120 17.03 3.83 12.07
CA ASP A 120 16.34 5.08 11.78
C ASP A 120 15.03 4.81 11.04
N TYR A 121 14.08 5.77 11.04
CA TYR A 121 12.90 5.76 10.19
C TYR A 121 12.62 7.16 9.65
N GLU A 122 11.95 7.22 8.51
CA GLU A 122 11.50 8.49 7.96
C GLU A 122 10.26 8.30 7.09
N TRP A 123 9.39 9.33 7.08
CA TRP A 123 8.24 9.42 6.20
C TRP A 123 8.61 10.23 4.96
N PHE A 124 8.87 9.53 3.85
CA PHE A 124 9.27 10.15 2.59
C PHE A 124 8.06 10.52 1.74
N LYS A 125 8.06 11.73 1.17
CA LYS A 125 7.05 12.18 0.22
C LYS A 125 7.09 11.34 -1.06
N ILE A 126 5.92 10.90 -1.52
CA ILE A 126 5.76 10.08 -2.72
C ILE A 126 5.01 10.87 -3.79
N PRO A 127 5.71 11.55 -4.71
CA PRO A 127 5.08 12.22 -5.82
C PRO A 127 4.48 11.19 -6.80
N ARG A 128 3.47 11.63 -7.55
CA ARG A 128 2.84 10.80 -8.59
C ARG A 128 3.83 10.38 -9.68
N LYS A 129 4.75 11.29 -10.03
CA LYS A 129 5.76 11.05 -11.06
C LYS A 129 7.16 11.11 -10.43
N TYR A 130 8.06 10.29 -10.96
CA TYR A 130 9.48 10.32 -10.57
C TYR A 130 9.75 10.03 -9.10
N ILE A 131 9.08 9.01 -8.54
CA ILE A 131 9.27 8.54 -7.15
C ILE A 131 10.76 8.41 -6.82
N GLN A 132 11.56 7.86 -7.72
CA GLN A 132 13.01 7.62 -7.58
C GLN A 132 13.83 8.88 -7.28
N ARG A 133 13.31 10.08 -7.61
CA ARG A 133 13.99 11.35 -7.34
C ARG A 133 13.69 11.91 -5.95
N SER A 134 12.70 11.36 -5.28
CA SER A 134 12.17 11.88 -4.00
C SER A 134 12.48 10.98 -2.82
N ILE A 135 13.04 9.80 -3.07
CA ILE A 135 13.40 8.82 -2.07
C ILE A 135 14.88 8.45 -2.19
N PRO A 136 15.54 8.03 -1.12
CA PRO A 136 16.89 7.48 -1.17
C PRO A 136 16.94 6.14 -1.94
N GLU A 137 18.15 5.69 -2.28
CA GLU A 137 18.35 4.35 -2.82
C GLU A 137 17.86 3.28 -1.82
N LEU A 138 16.95 2.42 -2.26
CA LEU A 138 16.38 1.39 -1.41
C LEU A 138 17.17 0.06 -1.49
N ALA A 139 17.00 -0.75 -0.46
CA ALA A 139 17.54 -2.10 -0.42
C ALA A 139 16.78 -3.02 -1.40
N PHE A 140 17.47 -4.01 -1.94
CA PHE A 140 16.90 -5.03 -2.83
C PHE A 140 16.15 -4.42 -4.03
N ASP A 141 14.95 -4.92 -4.29
CA ASP A 141 14.01 -4.43 -5.30
C ASP A 141 12.87 -3.58 -4.69
N HIS A 142 13.09 -3.01 -3.49
CA HIS A 142 12.06 -2.26 -2.77
C HIS A 142 11.57 -1.02 -3.52
N GLU A 143 12.39 -0.42 -4.40
CA GLU A 143 11.97 0.67 -5.28
C GLU A 143 10.88 0.22 -6.26
N GLN A 144 11.03 -0.96 -6.86
CA GLN A 144 10.01 -1.54 -7.73
C GLN A 144 8.73 -1.84 -6.95
N ILE A 145 8.86 -2.44 -5.75
CA ILE A 145 7.73 -2.74 -4.88
C ILE A 145 6.96 -1.48 -4.50
N LEU A 146 7.66 -0.42 -4.11
CA LEU A 146 7.06 0.87 -3.77
C LEU A 146 6.33 1.49 -4.97
N THR A 147 6.92 1.41 -6.15
CA THR A 147 6.31 1.91 -7.40
C THR A 147 5.01 1.17 -7.70
N ASP A 148 5.02 -0.16 -7.65
CA ASP A 148 3.85 -1.01 -7.90
C ASP A 148 2.74 -0.75 -6.86
N ALA A 149 3.11 -0.66 -5.58
CA ALA A 149 2.17 -0.38 -4.50
C ALA A 149 1.54 1.01 -4.64
N SER A 150 2.33 2.02 -5.00
CA SER A 150 1.85 3.40 -5.21
C SER A 150 0.86 3.47 -6.38
N ASN A 151 1.15 2.77 -7.47
CA ASN A 151 0.25 2.69 -8.62
C ASN A 151 -1.05 1.95 -8.27
N ARG A 152 -0.95 0.85 -7.50
CA ARG A 152 -2.11 0.09 -7.04
C ARG A 152 -2.97 0.90 -6.06
N LEU A 153 -2.35 1.65 -5.14
CA LEU A 153 -3.06 2.55 -4.23
C LEU A 153 -3.92 3.55 -5.02
N ARG A 154 -3.31 4.26 -5.98
CA ARG A 154 -3.99 5.25 -6.82
C ARG A 154 -5.15 4.65 -7.62
N ARG A 155 -4.97 3.44 -8.14
CA ARG A 155 -6.02 2.73 -8.88
C ARG A 155 -7.13 2.25 -7.95
N ASN A 156 -6.79 1.73 -6.77
CA ASN A 156 -7.78 1.24 -5.82
C ASN A 156 -8.74 2.34 -5.36
N LEU A 157 -8.31 3.60 -5.31
CA LEU A 157 -9.19 4.73 -5.04
C LEU A 157 -10.35 4.85 -6.05
N GLU A 158 -10.17 4.42 -7.29
CA GLU A 158 -11.24 4.46 -8.31
C GLU A 158 -12.35 3.44 -8.03
N PHE A 159 -12.02 2.31 -7.39
CA PHE A 159 -12.86 1.11 -7.34
C PHE A 159 -13.15 0.59 -5.94
N SER A 160 -12.73 1.29 -4.89
CA SER A 160 -12.94 0.84 -3.52
C SER A 160 -13.09 1.99 -2.54
N GLY A 161 -13.64 1.71 -1.37
CA GLY A 161 -13.75 2.65 -0.27
C GLY A 161 -12.41 3.03 0.40
N LEU A 162 -11.28 2.82 -0.26
CA LEU A 162 -9.95 2.99 0.33
C LEU A 162 -9.69 4.42 0.85
N ALA A 163 -10.32 5.43 0.26
CA ALA A 163 -10.16 6.82 0.69
C ALA A 163 -10.53 7.02 2.18
N THR A 164 -11.55 6.34 2.67
CA THR A 164 -11.98 6.45 4.08
C THR A 164 -10.96 5.88 5.05
N ARG A 165 -10.06 5.01 4.59
CA ARG A 165 -8.98 4.44 5.43
C ARG A 165 -7.89 5.45 5.79
N PHE A 166 -7.85 6.60 5.12
CA PHE A 166 -6.97 7.74 5.42
C PHE A 166 -7.62 8.77 6.36
N LEU A 167 -8.87 8.54 6.76
CA LEU A 167 -9.68 9.46 7.55
C LEU A 167 -10.05 8.87 8.92
N PRO A 168 -10.37 9.71 9.91
CA PRO A 168 -10.96 9.24 11.16
C PRO A 168 -12.35 8.65 10.91
N ASP A 169 -12.94 8.02 11.93
CA ASP A 169 -14.26 7.37 11.86
C ASP A 169 -15.38 8.29 11.37
N TYR A 170 -15.27 9.58 11.68
CA TYR A 170 -16.21 10.62 11.25
C TYR A 170 -15.48 11.63 10.40
N PHE A 171 -16.00 11.89 9.23
CA PHE A 171 -15.38 12.78 8.25
C PHE A 171 -16.42 13.59 7.47
N THR A 172 -15.97 14.60 6.73
CA THR A 172 -16.77 15.39 5.80
C THR A 172 -16.51 14.94 4.35
N LEU A 173 -17.43 15.28 3.43
CA LEU A 173 -17.20 15.02 2.00
C LEU A 173 -15.99 15.80 1.46
N GLY A 174 -15.68 16.96 2.03
CA GLY A 174 -14.47 17.70 1.70
C GLY A 174 -13.21 16.92 2.05
N GLN A 175 -13.15 16.34 3.25
CA GLN A 175 -11.99 15.52 3.65
C GLN A 175 -11.79 14.28 2.76
N ILE A 176 -12.87 13.62 2.31
CA ILE A 176 -12.72 12.55 1.30
C ILE A 176 -12.15 13.12 -0.01
N GLN A 177 -12.65 14.28 -0.49
CA GLN A 177 -12.13 14.93 -1.67
C GLN A 177 -10.64 15.24 -1.53
N ASP A 178 -10.22 15.79 -0.38
CA ASP A 178 -8.82 16.08 -0.08
C ASP A 178 -7.93 14.84 -0.17
N VAL A 179 -8.42 13.66 0.27
CA VAL A 179 -7.70 12.39 0.11
C VAL A 179 -7.45 12.07 -1.37
N TYR A 180 -8.49 12.18 -2.21
CA TYR A 180 -8.36 11.91 -3.65
C TYR A 180 -7.41 12.90 -4.31
N GLU A 181 -7.56 14.19 -4.03
CA GLU A 181 -6.73 15.27 -4.59
C GLU A 181 -5.26 15.11 -4.19
N THR A 182 -5.00 14.80 -2.92
CA THR A 182 -3.65 14.58 -2.41
C THR A 182 -2.98 13.35 -3.06
N ILE A 183 -3.67 12.22 -3.13
CA ILE A 183 -3.09 10.97 -3.65
C ILE A 183 -2.93 11.01 -5.17
N TRP A 184 -3.88 11.64 -5.87
CA TRP A 184 -3.82 11.76 -7.33
C TRP A 184 -3.05 12.98 -7.82
N GLU A 185 -2.75 13.96 -6.92
CA GLU A 185 -2.13 15.26 -7.26
C GLU A 185 -2.91 15.99 -8.38
N VAL A 186 -4.23 16.10 -8.20
CA VAL A 186 -5.16 16.76 -9.11
C VAL A 186 -6.18 17.58 -8.31
N GLU A 187 -6.77 18.58 -8.93
CA GLU A 187 -7.94 19.30 -8.41
C GLU A 187 -9.21 18.66 -8.98
N LEU A 188 -10.21 18.43 -8.12
CA LEU A 188 -11.51 17.87 -8.49
C LEU A 188 -12.59 18.91 -8.32
N ASP A 189 -13.55 18.95 -9.25
CA ASP A 189 -14.73 19.82 -9.10
C ASP A 189 -15.60 19.33 -7.93
N PRO A 190 -15.82 20.18 -6.89
CA PRO A 190 -16.50 19.75 -5.67
C PRO A 190 -17.96 19.28 -5.89
N ALA A 191 -18.67 19.89 -6.85
CA ALA A 191 -20.07 19.54 -7.11
C ALA A 191 -20.16 18.16 -7.77
N ASN A 192 -19.39 17.93 -8.82
CA ASN A 192 -19.31 16.63 -9.50
C ASN A 192 -18.79 15.53 -8.58
N PHE A 193 -17.81 15.85 -7.73
CA PHE A 193 -17.26 14.89 -6.77
C PHE A 193 -18.33 14.46 -5.76
N ARG A 194 -19.04 15.43 -5.17
CA ARG A 194 -20.11 15.17 -4.21
C ARG A 194 -21.22 14.31 -4.81
N ASP A 195 -21.69 14.68 -6.01
CA ASP A 195 -22.75 13.93 -6.70
C ASP A 195 -22.35 12.46 -6.92
N LYS A 196 -21.13 12.22 -7.38
CA LYS A 196 -20.63 10.86 -7.57
C LYS A 196 -20.56 10.08 -6.27
N LEU A 197 -20.05 10.69 -5.20
CA LEU A 197 -19.90 10.06 -3.89
C LEU A 197 -21.24 9.70 -3.24
N THR A 198 -22.20 10.62 -3.29
CA THR A 198 -23.52 10.43 -2.66
C THR A 198 -24.42 9.46 -3.43
N ASN A 199 -24.12 9.19 -4.69
CA ASN A 199 -24.81 8.20 -5.50
C ASN A 199 -24.27 6.76 -5.32
N VAL A 200 -23.23 6.58 -4.49
CA VAL A 200 -22.77 5.23 -4.16
C VAL A 200 -23.57 4.68 -2.98
N ASP A 201 -24.46 3.77 -3.27
CA ASP A 201 -25.31 3.17 -2.26
C ASP A 201 -24.51 2.41 -1.20
N GLY A 202 -24.80 2.73 0.07
CA GLY A 202 -24.35 1.96 1.23
C GLY A 202 -22.92 2.26 1.72
N TRP A 203 -22.08 2.96 0.96
CA TRP A 203 -20.70 3.20 1.36
C TRP A 203 -20.58 4.15 2.54
N ILE A 204 -21.09 5.37 2.40
CA ILE A 204 -21.05 6.38 3.46
C ILE A 204 -22.46 6.83 3.82
N ARG A 205 -22.68 7.13 5.11
CA ARG A 205 -23.97 7.64 5.57
C ARG A 205 -23.78 8.90 6.39
N GLU A 206 -24.72 9.83 6.23
CA GLU A 206 -24.80 11.03 7.04
C GLU A 206 -25.08 10.66 8.51
N VAL A 207 -24.32 11.27 9.42
CA VAL A 207 -24.47 11.11 10.86
C VAL A 207 -25.24 12.30 11.42
N LYS A 208 -26.51 12.08 11.76
CA LYS A 208 -27.40 13.13 12.30
C LYS A 208 -26.99 13.63 13.68
N ASN A 209 -26.41 12.77 14.50
CA ASN A 209 -25.96 13.09 15.86
C ASN A 209 -24.49 12.71 16.02
N PRO A 210 -23.56 13.55 15.57
CA PRO A 210 -22.14 13.28 15.76
C PRO A 210 -21.75 13.38 17.26
N PRO A 211 -20.65 12.73 17.66
CA PRO A 211 -20.09 12.87 19.00
C PRO A 211 -19.91 14.34 19.43
N GLU A 212 -19.96 14.59 20.75
CA GLU A 212 -19.95 15.96 21.31
C GLU A 212 -18.65 16.73 20.96
N ASP A 213 -17.53 16.06 20.90
CA ASP A 213 -16.22 16.62 20.55
C ASP A 213 -16.16 17.12 19.09
N LEU A 214 -17.02 16.60 18.21
CA LEU A 214 -17.16 17.04 16.83
C LEU A 214 -18.19 18.14 16.63
N LYS A 215 -18.92 18.53 17.66
CA LYS A 215 -19.91 19.60 17.60
C LYS A 215 -19.22 20.98 17.63
N ILE A 216 -19.35 21.72 16.54
CA ILE A 216 -18.82 23.08 16.44
C ILE A 216 -19.70 24.04 17.27
N ARG A 217 -19.09 24.80 18.17
CA ARG A 217 -19.78 25.76 19.04
C ARG A 217 -20.16 27.08 18.35
N ARG A 218 -19.58 27.38 17.16
CA ARG A 218 -19.87 28.60 16.39
C ARG A 218 -19.86 28.31 14.88
N GLY A 219 -20.83 28.88 14.13
CA GLY A 219 -20.96 28.74 12.69
C GLY A 219 -21.93 27.64 12.27
N LYS A 220 -22.10 27.43 10.96
CA LYS A 220 -22.88 26.32 10.43
C LYS A 220 -22.07 25.02 10.61
N PRO A 221 -22.61 24.04 11.35
CA PRO A 221 -21.89 22.78 11.54
C PRO A 221 -21.71 22.06 10.19
N PRO A 222 -20.57 21.39 9.98
CA PRO A 222 -20.38 20.54 8.80
C PRO A 222 -21.33 19.34 8.88
N THR A 223 -21.65 18.80 7.72
CA THR A 223 -22.32 17.50 7.65
C THR A 223 -21.26 16.41 7.80
N TRP A 224 -21.46 15.60 8.86
CA TRP A 224 -20.57 14.48 9.16
C TRP A 224 -21.08 13.19 8.50
N TYR A 225 -20.13 12.39 8.04
CA TYR A 225 -20.38 11.08 7.45
C TYR A 225 -19.55 10.02 8.17
N LYS A 226 -19.99 8.78 8.08
CA LYS A 226 -19.27 7.61 8.54
C LYS A 226 -19.33 6.53 7.44
N GLU A 227 -18.27 5.75 7.32
CA GLU A 227 -18.27 4.55 6.48
C GLU A 227 -19.24 3.52 7.10
N TYR A 228 -20.04 2.89 6.26
CA TYR A 228 -21.03 1.92 6.72
C TYR A 228 -20.77 0.54 6.16
N ASP A 229 -20.62 0.43 4.85
CA ASP A 229 -20.27 -0.80 4.17
C ASP A 229 -19.25 -0.47 3.09
N VAL A 230 -18.33 -1.40 2.82
CA VAL A 230 -17.33 -1.24 1.76
C VAL A 230 -17.73 -2.12 0.59
N PRO A 231 -18.61 -1.67 -0.30
CA PRO A 231 -18.92 -2.45 -1.48
C PRO A 231 -17.67 -2.57 -2.34
N GLN A 232 -17.51 -3.70 -3.02
CA GLN A 232 -16.57 -3.78 -4.16
C GLN A 232 -17.27 -3.11 -5.35
N PHE A 233 -16.68 -2.04 -5.85
CA PHE A 233 -17.37 -1.09 -6.70
C PHE A 233 -17.18 -1.31 -8.18
N GLU A 234 -18.24 -1.08 -8.93
CA GLU A 234 -18.13 -0.44 -10.22
C GLU A 234 -17.54 0.97 -10.04
N ARG A 235 -16.76 1.42 -10.98
CA ARG A 235 -15.95 2.66 -10.92
C ARG A 235 -16.72 3.87 -10.36
N ILE A 236 -16.35 4.34 -9.16
CA ILE A 236 -16.99 5.46 -8.49
C ILE A 236 -16.51 6.80 -9.05
N ILE A 237 -15.20 6.99 -9.09
CA ILE A 237 -14.56 8.23 -9.49
C ILE A 237 -13.44 7.88 -10.47
N SER A 238 -13.49 8.49 -11.67
CA SER A 238 -12.40 8.31 -12.63
C SER A 238 -11.29 9.28 -12.32
N ASN A 239 -10.07 8.78 -12.18
CA ASN A 239 -8.88 9.62 -12.19
C ASN A 239 -8.83 10.37 -13.54
N PRO A 240 -8.78 11.71 -13.56
CA PRO A 240 -8.72 12.49 -14.79
C PRO A 240 -7.60 12.08 -15.75
N ASP A 241 -6.48 11.60 -15.19
CA ASP A 241 -5.33 11.13 -15.95
C ASP A 241 -5.26 9.60 -16.08
N GLY A 242 -6.31 8.88 -15.74
CA GLY A 242 -6.36 7.41 -15.74
C GLY A 242 -6.06 6.75 -17.08
N ALA A 243 -6.13 7.51 -18.19
CA ALA A 243 -5.74 7.05 -19.52
C ALA A 243 -4.25 6.64 -19.58
N VAL A 244 -3.37 7.42 -18.92
CA VAL A 244 -1.90 7.17 -18.94
C VAL A 244 -1.52 5.91 -18.17
N ILE A 245 -2.28 5.57 -17.12
CA ILE A 245 -2.04 4.33 -16.34
C ILE A 245 -2.47 3.10 -17.16
N ARG A 246 -3.55 3.22 -17.96
CA ARG A 246 -4.08 2.13 -18.79
C ARG A 246 -3.18 1.77 -19.97
N GLU A 247 -2.51 2.75 -20.59
CA GLU A 247 -1.57 2.47 -21.68
C GLU A 247 -0.40 1.60 -21.21
N LYS A 248 0.15 1.90 -20.03
CA LYS A 248 1.22 1.08 -19.44
C LYS A 248 0.75 -0.29 -18.95
N GLU A 249 -0.48 -0.39 -18.44
CA GLU A 249 -1.08 -1.68 -18.05
C GLU A 249 -1.39 -2.56 -19.27
N SER A 250 -1.85 -1.96 -20.37
CA SER A 250 -2.05 -2.67 -21.64
C SER A 250 -0.73 -3.20 -22.20
N GLU A 251 0.36 -2.44 -22.06
CA GLU A 251 1.69 -2.85 -22.49
C GLU A 251 2.26 -3.95 -21.57
N TYR A 252 2.04 -3.84 -20.26
CA TYR A 252 2.41 -4.87 -19.29
C TYR A 252 1.61 -6.16 -19.50
N GLN A 253 0.29 -6.07 -19.75
CA GLN A 253 -0.57 -7.21 -20.04
C GLN A 253 -0.17 -7.90 -21.34
N LYS A 254 0.13 -7.14 -22.40
CA LYS A 254 0.67 -7.69 -23.65
C LYS A 254 2.00 -8.42 -23.44
N ASN A 255 2.86 -7.89 -22.59
CA ASN A 255 4.12 -8.56 -22.25
C ASN A 255 3.89 -9.84 -21.45
N LEU A 256 2.90 -9.84 -20.55
CA LEU A 256 2.50 -11.03 -19.79
C LEU A 256 1.93 -12.12 -20.70
N ASP A 257 1.05 -11.73 -21.63
CA ASP A 257 0.42 -12.63 -22.61
C ASP A 257 1.47 -13.22 -23.56
N ASN A 258 2.45 -12.43 -23.95
CA ASN A 258 3.59 -12.91 -24.75
C ASN A 258 4.48 -13.89 -23.96
N MET A 259 4.73 -13.61 -22.67
CA MET A 259 5.53 -14.53 -21.82
C MET A 259 4.80 -15.84 -21.51
N THR A 260 3.46 -15.82 -21.38
CA THR A 260 2.67 -17.04 -21.13
C THR A 260 2.52 -17.90 -22.37
N SER A 261 2.62 -17.33 -23.58
CA SER A 261 2.61 -18.12 -24.82
C SER A 261 3.89 -18.90 -25.07
N GLU A 262 5.00 -18.57 -24.37
CA GLU A 262 6.29 -19.25 -24.49
C GLU A 262 6.55 -20.28 -23.39
N ILE A 263 5.65 -20.45 -22.41
CA ILE A 263 5.81 -21.47 -21.37
C ILE A 263 5.33 -22.82 -21.91
N PRO A 264 6.21 -23.82 -22.11
CA PRO A 264 5.78 -25.15 -22.47
C PRO A 264 4.92 -25.73 -21.36
N ILE A 265 3.71 -26.19 -21.71
CA ILE A 265 2.85 -26.93 -20.78
C ILE A 265 3.59 -28.24 -20.44
N ILE A 266 4.15 -28.30 -19.25
CA ILE A 266 4.68 -29.55 -18.71
C ILE A 266 3.45 -30.42 -18.42
N LYS A 267 3.17 -31.38 -19.31
CA LYS A 267 2.23 -32.46 -19.01
C LYS A 267 2.85 -33.30 -17.88
N LEU A 268 2.23 -33.28 -16.73
CA LEU A 268 2.44 -34.26 -15.70
C LEU A 268 1.88 -35.57 -16.28
N GLU A 269 2.75 -36.49 -16.68
CA GLU A 269 2.34 -37.87 -16.95
C GLU A 269 2.06 -38.54 -15.59
N ASP A 270 0.92 -39.21 -15.51
CA ASP A 270 0.39 -39.93 -14.34
C ASP A 270 1.31 -41.07 -13.85
#